data_f16e405e546a02b6f1b46284dea200c0
#
_entry.id   f16e405e546a02b6f1b46284dea200c0
#
_cell.length_a   1.000
_cell.length_b   1.000
_cell.length_c   1.000
_cell.angle_alpha   90.00
_cell.angle_beta   90.00
_cell.angle_gamma   90.00
#
_symmetry.space_group_name_H-M   'P 1'
#
loop_
_entity.id
_entity.type
_entity.pdbx_description
1 polymer ?
#
loop_
_entity_poly.entity_id
_entity_poly.type
_entity_poly.pdbx_seq_one_letter_code
_entity_poly.pdbx_strand_id
1 'polypeptide(L)'
;MLEQRIQQHFIDSADLKYQAGPVLSKPISQAMQAILACVTSGGKVLACGAGVSGLLAAQFAAQFVGRFERERPELGAIALPGDSTDPAADSANAIDADRFARQVRALGQAGDVLLALSASGQSAAVLAAVLAAHERDMTVVALLGNASIGQPASPAGGSTGTGGAIGRALRETDVQIGVSHERAARIHEVHLLALHCLCDGVDAQLLGEQEAST
;
A
#
# COMPACT_ATOMS: atom_id res chain seq x y z
N MET A 1 -11.42 -18.25 -28.22
CA MET A 1 -10.74 -16.93 -28.10
C MET A 1 -11.01 -16.20 -26.78
N LEU A 2 -12.28 -15.97 -26.38
CA LEU A 2 -12.58 -15.23 -25.13
C LEU A 2 -12.17 -16.03 -23.87
N GLU A 3 -12.49 -17.30 -23.82
CA GLU A 3 -12.13 -18.20 -22.71
C GLU A 3 -10.61 -18.30 -22.52
N GLN A 4 -9.84 -18.42 -23.60
CA GLN A 4 -8.38 -18.44 -23.54
C GLN A 4 -7.82 -17.13 -22.99
N ARG A 5 -8.41 -15.99 -23.39
CA ARG A 5 -8.02 -14.67 -22.85
C ARG A 5 -8.31 -14.56 -21.34
N ILE A 6 -9.44 -15.11 -20.91
CA ILE A 6 -9.79 -15.15 -19.48
C ILE A 6 -8.78 -16.05 -18.73
N GLN A 7 -8.53 -17.26 -19.22
CA GLN A 7 -7.52 -18.16 -18.63
C GLN A 7 -6.15 -17.51 -18.53
N GLN A 8 -5.71 -16.77 -19.56
CA GLN A 8 -4.43 -16.07 -19.54
C GLN A 8 -4.37 -15.01 -18.43
N HIS A 9 -5.46 -14.29 -18.14
CA HIS A 9 -5.50 -13.36 -17.02
C HIS A 9 -5.26 -14.04 -15.66
N PHE A 10 -5.79 -15.25 -15.46
CA PHE A 10 -5.55 -16.01 -14.22
C PHE A 10 -4.10 -16.49 -14.14
N ILE A 11 -3.55 -16.98 -15.25
CA ILE A 11 -2.14 -17.41 -15.32
C ILE A 11 -1.21 -16.24 -15.03
N ASP A 12 -1.36 -15.10 -15.75
CA ASP A 12 -0.54 -13.90 -15.55
C ASP A 12 -0.58 -13.41 -14.11
N SER A 13 -1.75 -13.48 -13.48
CA SER A 13 -1.94 -13.08 -12.07
C SER A 13 -1.23 -14.02 -11.10
N ALA A 14 -1.34 -15.33 -11.33
CA ALA A 14 -0.71 -16.34 -10.50
C ALA A 14 0.82 -16.27 -10.62
N ASP A 15 1.35 -16.16 -11.84
CA ASP A 15 2.78 -16.08 -12.12
C ASP A 15 3.40 -14.85 -11.46
N LEU A 16 2.75 -13.67 -11.56
CA LEU A 16 3.25 -12.46 -10.90
C LEU A 16 3.29 -12.62 -9.38
N LYS A 17 2.25 -13.17 -8.77
CA LYS A 17 2.21 -13.39 -7.32
C LYS A 17 3.28 -14.38 -6.86
N TYR A 18 3.48 -15.44 -7.62
CA TYR A 18 4.52 -16.44 -7.33
C TYR A 18 5.93 -15.82 -7.39
N GLN A 19 6.21 -14.99 -8.42
CA GLN A 19 7.49 -14.31 -8.56
C GLN A 19 7.69 -13.21 -7.52
N ALA A 20 6.63 -12.51 -7.14
CA ALA A 20 6.68 -11.43 -6.16
C ALA A 20 6.91 -11.93 -4.71
N GLY A 21 6.44 -13.12 -4.37
CA GLY A 21 6.50 -13.66 -3.01
C GLY A 21 7.89 -13.59 -2.38
N PRO A 22 8.94 -14.19 -2.97
CA PRO A 22 10.29 -14.15 -2.40
C PRO A 22 10.87 -12.75 -2.25
N VAL A 23 10.51 -11.83 -3.15
CA VAL A 23 10.99 -10.44 -3.15
C VAL A 23 10.29 -9.60 -2.09
N LEU A 24 8.98 -9.79 -1.93
CA LEU A 24 8.14 -8.97 -1.07
C LEU A 24 8.04 -9.47 0.37
N SER A 25 8.40 -10.72 0.67
CA SER A 25 8.30 -11.29 2.02
C SER A 25 9.03 -10.45 3.06
N LYS A 26 10.26 -10.02 2.79
CA LYS A 26 11.04 -9.20 3.71
C LYS A 26 10.44 -7.82 3.94
N PRO A 27 10.14 -6.99 2.91
CA PRO A 27 9.53 -5.70 3.14
C PRO A 27 8.12 -5.79 3.74
N ILE A 28 7.31 -6.81 3.43
CA ILE A 28 6.02 -7.03 4.09
C ILE A 28 6.21 -7.32 5.58
N SER A 29 7.17 -8.18 5.94
CA SER A 29 7.51 -8.45 7.35
C SER A 29 7.97 -7.18 8.10
N GLN A 30 8.78 -6.34 7.47
CA GLN A 30 9.19 -5.06 8.06
C GLN A 30 8.01 -4.11 8.25
N ALA A 31 7.12 -4.00 7.26
CA ALA A 31 5.90 -3.20 7.35
C ALA A 31 4.97 -3.70 8.46
N MET A 32 4.79 -5.01 8.57
CA MET A 32 4.02 -5.64 9.63
C MET A 32 4.57 -5.27 11.01
N GLN A 33 5.90 -5.34 11.20
CA GLN A 33 6.52 -4.97 12.47
C GLN A 33 6.32 -3.49 12.80
N ALA A 34 6.43 -2.58 11.82
CA ALA A 34 6.17 -1.16 12.00
C ALA A 34 4.71 -0.89 12.42
N ILE A 35 3.75 -1.56 11.77
CA ILE A 35 2.32 -1.46 12.10
C ILE A 35 2.05 -2.04 13.50
N LEU A 36 2.62 -3.20 13.81
CA LEU A 36 2.46 -3.83 15.12
C LEU A 36 3.00 -2.92 16.24
N ALA A 37 4.20 -2.37 16.07
CA ALA A 37 4.78 -1.43 17.03
C ALA A 37 3.89 -0.19 17.23
N CYS A 38 3.33 0.35 16.14
CA CYS A 38 2.41 1.48 16.18
C CYS A 38 1.17 1.16 17.03
N VAL A 39 0.43 0.08 16.72
CA VAL A 39 -0.83 -0.23 17.39
C VAL A 39 -0.65 -0.69 18.84
N THR A 40 0.43 -1.41 19.14
CA THR A 40 0.75 -1.81 20.52
C THR A 40 1.18 -0.63 21.40
N SER A 41 1.66 0.45 20.80
CA SER A 41 1.97 1.71 21.48
C SER A 41 0.76 2.67 21.59
N GLY A 42 -0.43 2.23 21.17
CA GLY A 42 -1.65 3.04 21.19
C GLY A 42 -1.78 4.00 20.00
N GLY A 43 -0.95 3.86 18.99
CA GLY A 43 -1.04 4.60 17.72
C GLY A 43 -2.10 4.01 16.76
N LYS A 44 -2.22 4.62 15.59
CA LYS A 44 -3.17 4.24 14.55
C LYS A 44 -2.52 4.26 13.17
N VAL A 45 -3.14 3.55 12.23
CA VAL A 45 -2.76 3.57 10.82
C VAL A 45 -3.66 4.52 10.05
N LEU A 46 -3.09 5.53 9.40
CA LEU A 46 -3.79 6.34 8.41
C LEU A 46 -3.52 5.73 7.02
N ALA A 47 -4.55 5.31 6.31
CA ALA A 47 -4.40 4.68 5.01
C ALA A 47 -4.90 5.60 3.90
N CYS A 48 -4.09 5.82 2.85
CA CYS A 48 -4.47 6.66 1.72
C CYS A 48 -4.08 6.04 0.38
N GLY A 49 -4.82 6.40 -0.65
CA GLY A 49 -4.56 6.03 -2.03
C GLY A 49 -5.53 6.73 -2.96
N ALA A 50 -5.17 6.87 -4.22
CA ALA A 50 -6.03 7.49 -5.22
C ALA A 50 -6.66 6.42 -6.14
N GLY A 51 -7.88 6.65 -6.61
CA GLY A 51 -8.60 5.70 -7.46
C GLY A 51 -8.76 4.32 -6.80
N VAL A 52 -8.41 3.25 -7.54
CA VAL A 52 -8.47 1.86 -7.01
C VAL A 52 -7.62 1.67 -5.75
N SER A 53 -6.46 2.34 -5.66
CA SER A 53 -5.62 2.30 -4.47
C SER A 53 -6.34 2.85 -3.23
N GLY A 54 -7.25 3.83 -3.39
CA GLY A 54 -8.09 4.34 -2.30
C GLY A 54 -9.12 3.33 -1.81
N LEU A 55 -9.68 2.50 -2.71
CA LEU A 55 -10.56 1.40 -2.32
C LEU A 55 -9.81 0.33 -1.53
N LEU A 56 -8.58 0.02 -1.91
CA LEU A 56 -7.73 -0.92 -1.17
C LEU A 56 -7.35 -0.36 0.22
N ALA A 57 -7.08 0.94 0.32
CA ALA A 57 -6.83 1.61 1.60
C ALA A 57 -8.07 1.54 2.53
N ALA A 58 -9.26 1.75 1.96
CA ALA A 58 -10.53 1.63 2.70
C ALA A 58 -10.79 0.18 3.15
N GLN A 59 -10.51 -0.81 2.30
CA GLN A 59 -10.63 -2.21 2.65
C GLN A 59 -9.69 -2.58 3.79
N PHE A 60 -8.42 -2.18 3.73
CA PHE A 60 -7.46 -2.42 4.81
C PHE A 60 -7.96 -1.83 6.13
N ALA A 61 -8.39 -0.56 6.14
CA ALA A 61 -8.88 0.07 7.35
C ALA A 61 -10.11 -0.64 7.93
N ALA A 62 -11.04 -1.09 7.09
CA ALA A 62 -12.21 -1.85 7.52
C ALA A 62 -11.84 -3.20 8.14
N GLN A 63 -10.88 -3.94 7.54
CA GLN A 63 -10.39 -5.21 8.09
C GLN A 63 -9.59 -4.99 9.39
N PHE A 64 -8.89 -3.87 9.50
CA PHE A 64 -8.07 -3.56 10.66
C PHE A 64 -8.90 -3.10 11.86
N VAL A 65 -9.93 -2.27 11.64
CA VAL A 65 -10.89 -1.85 12.68
C VAL A 65 -11.82 -3.00 13.07
N GLY A 66 -12.33 -3.74 12.10
CA GLY A 66 -13.19 -4.89 12.34
C GLY A 66 -12.36 -6.14 12.68
N ARG A 67 -12.30 -7.05 11.71
CA ARG A 67 -11.45 -8.26 11.75
C ARG A 67 -11.02 -8.63 10.36
N PHE A 68 -9.91 -9.32 10.24
CA PHE A 68 -9.51 -9.97 8.99
C PHE A 68 -10.12 -11.39 8.92
N GLU A 69 -9.49 -12.38 9.51
CA GLU A 69 -9.98 -13.78 9.55
C GLU A 69 -10.28 -14.23 10.99
N ARG A 70 -9.63 -13.64 11.98
CA ARG A 70 -9.71 -14.01 13.39
C ARG A 70 -10.43 -12.94 14.20
N GLU A 71 -11.19 -13.37 15.21
CA GLU A 71 -11.75 -12.45 16.22
C GLU A 71 -10.62 -11.88 17.07
N ARG A 72 -10.57 -10.56 17.21
CA ARG A 72 -9.62 -9.82 18.05
C ARG A 72 -10.20 -8.47 18.47
N PRO A 73 -9.60 -7.80 19.45
CA PRO A 73 -9.91 -6.40 19.73
C PRO A 73 -9.65 -5.52 18.51
N GLU A 74 -10.41 -4.45 18.39
CA GLU A 74 -10.33 -3.49 17.32
C GLU A 74 -8.96 -2.79 17.31
N LEU A 75 -8.34 -2.63 16.12
CA LEU A 75 -7.10 -1.89 15.95
C LEU A 75 -7.37 -0.56 15.26
N GLY A 76 -6.68 0.49 15.69
CA GLY A 76 -6.91 1.84 15.19
C GLY A 76 -6.44 1.98 13.73
N ALA A 77 -7.38 2.14 12.80
CA ALA A 77 -7.09 2.48 11.41
C ALA A 77 -8.14 3.42 10.81
N ILE A 78 -7.71 4.35 9.99
CA ILE A 78 -8.57 5.33 9.31
C ILE A 78 -8.19 5.39 7.85
N ALA A 79 -9.14 5.06 6.96
CA ALA A 79 -8.98 5.37 5.55
C ALA A 79 -9.25 6.85 5.32
N LEU A 80 -8.25 7.55 4.76
CA LEU A 80 -8.39 8.97 4.44
C LEU A 80 -9.29 9.13 3.21
N PRO A 81 -10.42 9.86 3.33
CA PRO A 81 -11.32 10.07 2.20
C PRO A 81 -10.60 10.74 1.02
N GLY A 82 -10.82 10.20 -0.15
CA GLY A 82 -10.32 10.71 -1.41
C GLY A 82 -11.32 10.44 -2.52
N ASP A 83 -11.10 10.98 -3.71
CA ASP A 83 -11.92 10.64 -4.86
C ASP A 83 -11.50 9.27 -5.42
N SER A 84 -12.20 8.22 -4.97
CA SER A 84 -11.96 6.84 -5.40
C SER A 84 -12.63 6.50 -6.74
N THR A 85 -13.45 7.41 -7.28
CA THR A 85 -14.21 7.17 -8.51
C THR A 85 -13.50 7.66 -9.77
N ASP A 86 -12.50 8.53 -9.64
CA ASP A 86 -11.73 9.06 -10.76
C ASP A 86 -10.50 8.17 -11.07
N PRO A 87 -10.49 7.45 -12.21
CA PRO A 87 -9.32 6.67 -12.63
C PRO A 87 -8.06 7.51 -12.83
N ALA A 88 -8.20 8.82 -13.13
CA ALA A 88 -7.10 9.76 -13.28
C ALA A 88 -6.57 10.31 -11.95
N ALA A 89 -7.23 10.00 -10.82
CA ALA A 89 -6.84 10.49 -9.50
C ALA A 89 -5.43 10.04 -9.07
N ASP A 90 -4.90 8.96 -9.64
CA ASP A 90 -3.50 8.50 -9.42
C ASP A 90 -2.48 9.21 -10.33
N SER A 91 -2.86 10.29 -11.00
CA SER A 91 -1.97 11.07 -11.84
C SER A 91 -1.16 12.10 -11.04
N ALA A 92 -0.02 12.53 -11.62
CA ALA A 92 0.81 13.58 -11.05
C ALA A 92 0.11 14.96 -11.04
N ASN A 93 -0.96 15.12 -11.83
CA ASN A 93 -1.67 16.38 -12.04
C ASN A 93 -3.05 16.43 -11.36
N ALA A 94 -3.26 15.67 -10.28
CA ALA A 94 -4.52 15.67 -9.56
C ALA A 94 -4.90 17.09 -9.06
N ILE A 95 -6.15 17.50 -9.26
CA ILE A 95 -6.66 18.86 -8.99
C ILE A 95 -6.52 19.23 -7.51
N ASP A 96 -6.59 18.28 -6.57
CA ASP A 96 -6.39 18.49 -5.14
C ASP A 96 -5.26 17.62 -4.61
N ALA A 97 -4.02 18.04 -4.87
CA ALA A 97 -2.83 17.34 -4.40
C ALA A 97 -2.72 17.32 -2.87
N ASP A 98 -3.29 18.29 -2.17
CA ASP A 98 -3.19 18.41 -0.70
C ASP A 98 -4.29 17.66 0.07
N ARG A 99 -5.23 17.00 -0.61
CA ARG A 99 -6.40 16.39 0.06
C ARG A 99 -6.05 15.40 1.16
N PHE A 100 -5.04 14.55 0.96
CA PHE A 100 -4.58 13.62 2.00
C PHE A 100 -3.64 14.30 2.98
N ALA A 101 -2.76 15.18 2.52
CA ALA A 101 -1.80 15.89 3.37
C ALA A 101 -2.48 16.71 4.46
N ARG A 102 -3.59 17.41 4.14
CA ARG A 102 -4.39 18.14 5.15
C ARG A 102 -4.94 17.20 6.23
N GLN A 103 -5.41 16.03 5.85
CA GLN A 103 -5.94 15.04 6.79
C GLN A 103 -4.83 14.41 7.64
N VAL A 104 -3.67 14.12 7.04
CA VAL A 104 -2.50 13.62 7.78
C VAL A 104 -2.04 14.66 8.81
N ARG A 105 -1.94 15.94 8.45
CA ARG A 105 -1.57 16.99 9.41
C ARG A 105 -2.60 17.16 10.54
N ALA A 106 -3.89 16.93 10.26
CA ALA A 106 -4.95 17.07 11.25
C ALA A 106 -5.05 15.89 12.20
N LEU A 107 -4.84 14.66 11.71
CA LEU A 107 -5.12 13.41 12.44
C LEU A 107 -3.85 12.66 12.88
N GLY A 108 -2.74 12.85 12.17
CA GLY A 108 -1.49 12.12 12.39
C GLY A 108 -0.75 12.62 13.62
N GLN A 109 -0.17 11.72 14.35
CA GLN A 109 0.66 11.94 15.53
C GLN A 109 1.99 11.20 15.40
N ALA A 110 3.00 11.62 16.15
CA ALA A 110 4.26 10.91 16.23
C ALA A 110 4.02 9.46 16.69
N GLY A 111 4.63 8.50 16.00
CA GLY A 111 4.44 7.06 16.26
C GLY A 111 3.27 6.41 15.51
N ASP A 112 2.40 7.19 14.85
CA ASP A 112 1.42 6.64 13.90
C ASP A 112 2.10 6.13 12.63
N VAL A 113 1.40 5.31 11.85
CA VAL A 113 1.84 4.83 10.53
C VAL A 113 0.97 5.44 9.44
N LEU A 114 1.59 5.95 8.38
CA LEU A 114 0.92 6.22 7.11
C LEU A 114 1.08 5.02 6.18
N LEU A 115 -0.02 4.37 5.81
CA LEU A 115 -0.09 3.36 4.76
C LEU A 115 -0.45 4.03 3.44
N ALA A 116 0.52 4.19 2.55
CA ALA A 116 0.40 4.95 1.30
C ALA A 116 0.37 4.01 0.09
N LEU A 117 -0.69 4.04 -0.71
CA LEU A 117 -0.86 3.18 -1.87
C LEU A 117 -0.88 3.97 -3.18
N SER A 118 -0.05 3.56 -4.15
CA SER A 118 -0.06 4.11 -5.51
C SER A 118 0.49 3.09 -6.51
N ALA A 119 -0.34 2.66 -7.47
CA ALA A 119 0.08 1.73 -8.52
C ALA A 119 1.10 2.34 -9.49
N SER A 120 1.12 3.66 -9.65
CA SER A 120 2.07 4.38 -10.49
C SER A 120 3.32 4.85 -9.73
N GLY A 121 3.24 5.02 -8.42
CA GLY A 121 4.25 5.70 -7.61
C GLY A 121 4.38 7.21 -7.89
N GLN A 122 3.43 7.81 -8.66
CA GLN A 122 3.50 9.19 -9.14
C GLN A 122 2.36 10.08 -8.61
N SER A 123 1.42 9.55 -7.84
CA SER A 123 0.28 10.32 -7.34
C SER A 123 0.74 11.53 -6.51
N ALA A 124 0.45 12.74 -6.98
CA ALA A 124 0.81 13.97 -6.29
C ALA A 124 0.17 14.06 -4.89
N ALA A 125 -1.09 13.59 -4.77
CA ALA A 125 -1.81 13.61 -3.50
C ALA A 125 -1.22 12.63 -2.48
N VAL A 126 -0.78 11.44 -2.92
CA VAL A 126 -0.12 10.46 -2.04
C VAL A 126 1.28 10.94 -1.67
N LEU A 127 2.02 11.54 -2.61
CA LEU A 127 3.32 12.16 -2.32
C LEU A 127 3.21 13.26 -1.25
N ALA A 128 2.22 14.15 -1.39
CA ALA A 128 1.97 15.19 -0.39
C ALA A 128 1.62 14.61 0.99
N ALA A 129 0.88 13.48 1.03
CA ALA A 129 0.59 12.78 2.28
C ALA A 129 1.84 12.21 2.93
N VAL A 130 2.76 11.62 2.15
CA VAL A 130 4.05 11.10 2.63
C VAL A 130 4.88 12.22 3.25
N LEU A 131 4.99 13.36 2.58
CA LEU A 131 5.71 14.52 3.12
C LEU A 131 5.07 15.03 4.41
N ALA A 132 3.74 15.11 4.46
CA ALA A 132 3.02 15.52 5.66
C ALA A 132 3.18 14.50 6.82
N ALA A 133 3.27 13.21 6.54
CA ALA A 133 3.55 12.19 7.54
C ALA A 133 4.94 12.38 8.15
N HIS A 134 5.93 12.69 7.33
CA HIS A 134 7.28 13.01 7.80
C HIS A 134 7.34 14.29 8.66
N GLU A 135 6.51 15.30 8.36
CA GLU A 135 6.36 16.51 9.20
C GLU A 135 5.76 16.19 10.58
N ARG A 136 5.04 15.06 10.68
CA ARG A 136 4.35 14.62 11.91
C ARG A 136 5.08 13.49 12.65
N ASP A 137 6.32 13.19 12.27
CA ASP A 137 7.14 12.10 12.84
C ASP A 137 6.43 10.72 12.78
N MET A 138 5.69 10.48 11.69
CA MET A 138 5.07 9.20 11.39
C MET A 138 6.01 8.33 10.55
N THR A 139 5.91 7.01 10.71
CA THR A 139 6.53 6.05 9.79
C THR A 139 5.65 5.82 8.56
N VAL A 140 6.26 5.72 7.38
CA VAL A 140 5.53 5.45 6.14
C VAL A 140 5.74 3.99 5.70
N VAL A 141 4.64 3.32 5.42
CA VAL A 141 4.60 2.03 4.70
C VAL A 141 3.99 2.30 3.33
N ALA A 142 4.77 2.16 2.27
CA ALA A 142 4.35 2.51 0.93
C ALA A 142 4.23 1.28 0.02
N LEU A 143 3.02 1.00 -0.48
CA LEU A 143 2.76 0.00 -1.52
C LEU A 143 2.77 0.68 -2.88
N LEU A 144 3.82 0.45 -3.65
CA LEU A 144 4.09 1.21 -4.87
C LEU A 144 4.24 0.29 -6.08
N GLY A 145 3.78 0.77 -7.22
CA GLY A 145 4.03 0.16 -8.52
C GLY A 145 5.12 0.88 -9.32
N ASN A 146 5.23 0.52 -10.60
CA ASN A 146 6.18 1.14 -11.52
C ASN A 146 5.71 2.51 -12.00
N ALA A 147 6.61 3.48 -12.02
CA ALA A 147 6.40 4.80 -12.62
C ALA A 147 6.13 4.75 -14.14
N SER A 148 6.41 3.62 -14.79
CA SER A 148 6.33 3.46 -16.25
C SER A 148 4.95 3.06 -16.78
N ILE A 149 3.91 3.02 -15.94
CA ILE A 149 2.56 2.70 -16.40
C ILE A 149 2.11 3.75 -17.42
N GLY A 150 1.98 3.33 -18.67
CA GLY A 150 1.54 4.19 -19.77
C GLY A 150 2.63 5.08 -20.42
N GLN A 151 3.90 4.95 -20.04
CA GLN A 151 5.01 5.60 -20.74
C GLN A 151 5.86 4.57 -21.50
N PRO A 152 6.31 4.87 -22.73
CA PRO A 152 7.26 4.01 -23.44
C PRO A 152 8.57 3.94 -22.63
N ALA A 153 9.15 2.74 -22.56
CA ALA A 153 10.43 2.51 -21.91
C ALA A 153 11.47 3.50 -22.42
N SER A 154 12.04 4.31 -21.52
CA SER A 154 13.13 5.21 -21.89
C SER A 154 14.38 4.38 -22.19
N PRO A 155 15.05 4.59 -23.35
CA PRO A 155 16.25 3.85 -23.73
C PRO A 155 17.50 4.17 -22.88
N ALA A 156 17.40 5.15 -21.99
CA ALA A 156 18.46 5.47 -21.05
C ALA A 156 18.33 4.54 -19.84
N GLY A 157 19.18 3.51 -19.75
CA GLY A 157 19.28 2.51 -18.67
C GLY A 157 19.63 3.11 -17.29
N GLY A 158 18.81 4.00 -16.81
CA GLY A 158 18.81 4.44 -15.42
C GLY A 158 18.08 3.40 -14.59
N SER A 159 18.66 2.95 -13.50
CA SER A 159 18.04 2.12 -12.47
C SER A 159 16.66 2.69 -12.14
N THR A 160 15.62 2.09 -12.71
CA THR A 160 14.23 2.42 -12.40
C THR A 160 13.90 1.79 -11.05
N GLY A 161 14.30 2.47 -9.96
CA GLY A 161 13.80 2.11 -8.65
C GLY A 161 12.28 2.07 -8.71
N THR A 162 11.67 0.92 -8.33
CA THR A 162 10.25 0.82 -8.14
C THR A 162 9.79 1.94 -7.22
N GLY A 163 8.66 2.61 -7.54
CA GLY A 163 8.05 3.59 -6.62
C GLY A 163 8.01 5.05 -7.08
N GLY A 164 8.64 5.40 -8.17
CA GLY A 164 8.50 6.73 -8.78
C GLY A 164 8.88 7.90 -7.87
N ALA A 165 8.11 8.98 -7.90
CA ALA A 165 8.33 10.16 -7.08
C ALA A 165 8.13 9.87 -5.57
N ILE A 166 7.14 9.03 -5.26
CA ILE A 166 6.85 8.64 -3.87
C ILE A 166 8.01 7.83 -3.30
N GLY A 167 8.51 6.82 -4.03
CA GLY A 167 9.64 5.99 -3.58
C GLY A 167 10.91 6.81 -3.31
N ARG A 168 11.16 7.88 -4.09
CA ARG A 168 12.30 8.79 -3.84
C ARG A 168 12.14 9.69 -2.62
N ALA A 169 10.91 9.88 -2.15
CA ALA A 169 10.63 10.69 -0.97
C ALA A 169 10.70 9.90 0.34
N LEU A 170 10.74 8.57 0.28
CA LEU A 170 10.83 7.72 1.45
C LEU A 170 12.18 7.90 2.17
N ARG A 171 12.14 7.80 3.49
CA ARG A 171 13.29 7.84 4.39
C ARG A 171 13.79 6.42 4.69
N GLU A 172 14.97 6.29 5.27
CA GLU A 172 15.54 5.00 5.68
C GLU A 172 14.68 4.23 6.71
N THR A 173 13.89 4.96 7.49
CA THR A 173 12.96 4.41 8.48
C THR A 173 11.64 3.94 7.88
N ASP A 174 11.37 4.28 6.63
CA ASP A 174 10.15 3.91 5.92
C ASP A 174 10.29 2.54 5.26
N VAL A 175 9.16 1.93 4.96
CA VAL A 175 9.14 0.63 4.28
C VAL A 175 8.50 0.76 2.91
N GLN A 176 9.21 0.32 1.87
CA GLN A 176 8.69 0.25 0.51
C GLN A 176 8.38 -1.20 0.13
N ILE A 177 7.13 -1.46 -0.25
CA ILE A 177 6.67 -2.70 -0.87
C ILE A 177 6.45 -2.39 -2.37
N GLY A 178 7.44 -2.74 -3.19
CA GLY A 178 7.48 -2.34 -4.60
C GLY A 178 7.11 -3.47 -5.55
N VAL A 179 6.06 -3.31 -6.35
CA VAL A 179 5.59 -4.27 -7.36
C VAL A 179 5.98 -3.81 -8.75
N SER A 180 6.81 -4.59 -9.45
CA SER A 180 7.22 -4.28 -10.83
C SER A 180 6.31 -4.97 -11.82
N HIS A 181 5.42 -4.21 -12.49
CA HIS A 181 4.56 -4.71 -13.56
C HIS A 181 4.03 -3.55 -14.42
N GLU A 182 3.76 -3.81 -15.71
CA GLU A 182 3.26 -2.80 -16.68
C GLU A 182 1.78 -2.46 -16.45
N ARG A 183 1.00 -3.40 -15.94
CA ARG A 183 -0.45 -3.27 -15.81
C ARG A 183 -0.85 -2.94 -14.39
N ALA A 184 -1.48 -1.79 -14.18
CA ALA A 184 -1.98 -1.36 -12.88
C ALA A 184 -2.88 -2.42 -12.22
N ALA A 185 -3.72 -3.12 -13.00
CA ALA A 185 -4.59 -4.18 -12.48
C ALA A 185 -3.80 -5.30 -11.78
N ARG A 186 -2.67 -5.72 -12.36
CA ARG A 186 -1.80 -6.73 -11.75
C ARG A 186 -1.12 -6.22 -10.48
N ILE A 187 -0.69 -4.96 -10.48
CA ILE A 187 -0.12 -4.30 -9.30
C ILE A 187 -1.15 -4.26 -8.16
N HIS A 188 -2.40 -3.87 -8.44
CA HIS A 188 -3.46 -3.83 -7.43
C HIS A 188 -3.76 -5.21 -6.84
N GLU A 189 -3.69 -6.29 -7.63
CA GLU A 189 -3.89 -7.67 -7.12
C GLU A 189 -2.78 -8.09 -6.15
N VAL A 190 -1.52 -7.68 -6.41
CA VAL A 190 -0.41 -7.94 -5.48
C VAL A 190 -0.49 -7.03 -4.27
N HIS A 191 -0.88 -5.75 -4.44
CA HIS A 191 -1.13 -4.84 -3.31
C HIS A 191 -2.22 -5.41 -2.38
N LEU A 192 -3.33 -5.90 -2.93
CA LEU A 192 -4.38 -6.52 -2.14
C LEU A 192 -3.86 -7.71 -1.33
N LEU A 193 -3.09 -8.60 -1.97
CA LEU A 193 -2.49 -9.74 -1.28
C LEU A 193 -1.52 -9.28 -0.18
N ALA A 194 -0.70 -8.26 -0.44
CA ALA A 194 0.21 -7.70 0.57
C ALA A 194 -0.56 -7.13 1.77
N LEU A 195 -1.70 -6.44 1.54
CA LEU A 195 -2.56 -5.95 2.63
C LEU A 195 -3.13 -7.09 3.47
N HIS A 196 -3.55 -8.20 2.84
CA HIS A 196 -3.98 -9.40 3.56
C HIS A 196 -2.85 -9.98 4.41
N CYS A 197 -1.62 -10.08 3.87
CA CYS A 197 -0.46 -10.53 4.63
C CYS A 197 -0.14 -9.60 5.82
N LEU A 198 -0.34 -8.28 5.67
CA LEU A 198 -0.17 -7.33 6.79
C LEU A 198 -1.21 -7.58 7.90
N CYS A 199 -2.48 -7.76 7.54
CA CYS A 199 -3.53 -8.05 8.50
C CYS A 199 -3.28 -9.39 9.22
N ASP A 200 -3.04 -10.46 8.44
CA ASP A 200 -2.78 -11.81 8.97
C ASP A 200 -1.56 -11.82 9.90
N GLY A 201 -0.46 -11.22 9.46
CA GLY A 201 0.77 -11.20 10.24
C GLY A 201 0.66 -10.39 11.54
N VAL A 202 -0.08 -9.27 11.55
CA VAL A 202 -0.36 -8.54 12.78
C VAL A 202 -1.25 -9.37 13.71
N ASP A 203 -2.28 -10.03 13.18
CA ASP A 203 -3.16 -10.90 13.96
C ASP A 203 -2.38 -12.09 14.55
N ALA A 204 -1.47 -12.71 13.78
CA ALA A 204 -0.61 -13.81 14.24
C ALA A 204 0.33 -13.37 15.38
N GLN A 205 0.89 -12.16 15.30
CA GLN A 205 1.77 -11.64 16.35
C GLN A 205 1.02 -11.24 17.62
N LEU A 206 -0.20 -10.74 17.51
CA LEU A 206 -1.02 -10.34 18.66
C LEU A 206 -1.66 -11.53 19.37
N LEU A 207 -2.09 -12.54 18.62
CA LEU A 207 -2.90 -13.66 19.14
C LEU A 207 -2.12 -14.98 19.23
N GLY A 208 -0.89 -15.03 18.72
CA GLY A 208 -0.11 -16.26 18.52
C GLY A 208 -0.49 -17.00 17.23
N GLU A 209 0.40 -17.89 16.78
CA GLU A 209 0.13 -18.73 15.61
C GLU A 209 -1.02 -19.70 15.89
N GLN A 210 -1.92 -19.88 14.94
CA GLN A 210 -2.87 -20.99 15.01
C GLN A 210 -2.12 -22.30 14.66
N GLU A 211 -2.21 -23.28 15.53
CA GLU A 211 -1.89 -24.65 15.11
C GLU A 211 -2.80 -25.01 13.93
N ALA A 212 -2.20 -25.30 12.78
CA ALA A 212 -2.96 -25.73 11.61
C ALA A 212 -3.80 -26.94 12.03
N SER A 213 -5.12 -26.76 12.08
CA SER A 213 -6.03 -27.90 12.25
C SER A 213 -5.86 -28.80 11.03
N THR A 214 -5.13 -29.92 11.21
CA THR A 214 -4.96 -31.01 10.25
C THR A 214 -6.27 -31.72 9.96
#